data_72c06081d71607a542c495a9bf31f023
#
_entry.id   72c06081d71607a542c495a9bf31f023
#
_cell.length_a   1.000
_cell.length_b   1.000
_cell.length_c   1.000
_cell.angle_alpha   90.00
_cell.angle_beta   90.00
_cell.angle_gamma   90.00
#
_symmetry.space_group_name_H-M   'P 1'
#
loop_
_entity.id
_entity.type
_entity.pdbx_description
1 polymer ?
#
loop_
_entity_poly.entity_id
_entity_poly.type
_entity_poly.pdbx_seq_one_letter_code
_entity_poly.pdbx_strand_id
1 'polypeptide(L)'
;MNQGSVNTSLYVGELEPNVNEAILFEIFNMVGAVSSIRVCRDTVTRRSLGYAYVNFLNAEDSERALEQLNYTPIRGRPCRIMWSQRDPGQRRAGQGNIFIKNLDEAIDNKALHDTFAAFGKILSCKVASNEHGSLGYGFVHYESNDAAEAAIKHVNGMLLNDKKVYVGHHISKKDRQAKIEEARAHYTNVYVKNLDPAVTQEEFEKLFEKYGKITSAAIATDQEGKSRGFGFVNFSEHEQAAKAVEELNDTEFH
;
A
#
# COMPACT_ATOMS: atom_id res chain seq x y z
N MET A 1 -0.96 4.58 -41.51
CA MET A 1 -2.11 4.23 -40.66
C MET A 1 -1.62 3.19 -39.67
N ASN A 2 -1.28 3.63 -38.47
CA ASN A 2 -0.87 2.71 -37.39
C ASN A 2 -2.14 2.04 -36.87
N GLN A 3 -2.39 0.79 -37.27
CA GLN A 3 -3.38 -0.04 -36.60
C GLN A 3 -2.83 -0.33 -35.20
N GLY A 4 -3.27 0.44 -34.21
CA GLY A 4 -3.08 0.11 -32.82
C GLY A 4 -3.59 -1.32 -32.62
N SER A 5 -2.72 -2.25 -32.28
CA SER A 5 -3.10 -3.63 -32.00
C SER A 5 -4.13 -3.61 -30.87
N VAL A 6 -5.35 -3.93 -31.21
CA VAL A 6 -6.45 -4.02 -30.22
C VAL A 6 -6.04 -5.06 -29.19
N ASN A 7 -5.96 -4.66 -27.93
CA ASN A 7 -5.54 -5.56 -26.85
C ASN A 7 -6.67 -6.57 -26.57
N THR A 8 -6.37 -7.85 -26.76
CA THR A 8 -7.29 -8.96 -26.50
C THR A 8 -6.84 -9.84 -25.34
N SER A 9 -5.81 -9.39 -24.64
CA SER A 9 -5.13 -10.12 -23.55
C SER A 9 -5.60 -9.64 -22.19
N LEU A 10 -6.06 -10.53 -21.36
CA LEU A 10 -6.41 -10.26 -19.96
C LEU A 10 -5.40 -10.93 -19.02
N TYR A 11 -5.06 -10.22 -17.96
CA TYR A 11 -4.42 -10.77 -16.76
C TYR A 11 -5.51 -11.21 -15.79
N VAL A 12 -5.40 -12.43 -15.29
CA VAL A 12 -6.31 -13.01 -14.29
C VAL A 12 -5.48 -13.40 -13.07
N GLY A 13 -5.67 -12.71 -11.96
CA GLY A 13 -4.92 -12.92 -10.71
C GLY A 13 -5.79 -13.41 -9.57
N GLU A 14 -5.19 -13.56 -8.40
CA GLU A 14 -5.80 -14.10 -7.17
C GLU A 14 -6.32 -15.55 -7.35
N LEU A 15 -5.67 -16.31 -8.22
CA LEU A 15 -6.04 -17.70 -8.50
C LEU A 15 -5.53 -18.64 -7.39
N GLU A 16 -6.36 -19.61 -7.03
CA GLU A 16 -5.93 -20.72 -6.20
C GLU A 16 -4.84 -21.58 -6.90
N PRO A 17 -3.91 -22.18 -6.14
CA PRO A 17 -2.81 -22.96 -6.70
C PRO A 17 -3.23 -24.14 -7.59
N ASN A 18 -4.44 -24.68 -7.38
CA ASN A 18 -5.01 -25.81 -8.13
C ASN A 18 -5.74 -25.39 -9.40
N VAL A 19 -5.86 -24.10 -9.68
CA VAL A 19 -6.45 -23.61 -10.93
C VAL A 19 -5.47 -23.84 -12.07
N ASN A 20 -5.97 -24.47 -13.13
CA ASN A 20 -5.23 -24.79 -14.35
C ASN A 20 -5.91 -24.20 -15.60
N GLU A 21 -5.27 -24.38 -16.74
CA GLU A 21 -5.74 -23.85 -18.02
C GLU A 21 -7.11 -24.39 -18.43
N ALA A 22 -7.43 -25.65 -18.10
CA ALA A 22 -8.71 -26.27 -18.46
C ALA A 22 -9.87 -25.61 -17.69
N ILE A 23 -9.70 -25.39 -16.39
CA ILE A 23 -10.70 -24.69 -15.54
C ILE A 23 -10.95 -23.27 -16.05
N LEU A 24 -9.88 -22.55 -16.37
CA LEU A 24 -10.01 -21.19 -16.91
C LEU A 24 -10.68 -21.22 -18.30
N PHE A 25 -10.36 -22.17 -19.13
CA PHE A 25 -10.99 -22.32 -20.44
C PHE A 25 -12.50 -22.53 -20.34
N GLU A 26 -12.95 -23.42 -19.46
CA GLU A 26 -14.38 -23.66 -19.24
C GLU A 26 -15.13 -22.37 -18.85
N ILE A 27 -14.55 -21.58 -17.96
CA ILE A 27 -15.17 -20.35 -17.45
C ILE A 27 -15.14 -19.23 -18.51
N PHE A 28 -13.98 -18.97 -19.09
CA PHE A 28 -13.78 -17.83 -19.99
C PHE A 28 -14.41 -18.07 -21.38
N ASN A 29 -14.46 -19.31 -21.85
CA ASN A 29 -15.06 -19.66 -23.14
C ASN A 29 -16.61 -19.54 -23.15
N MET A 30 -17.24 -19.46 -21.97
CA MET A 30 -18.68 -19.16 -21.89
C MET A 30 -19.02 -17.72 -22.28
N VAL A 31 -18.04 -16.82 -22.14
CA VAL A 31 -18.23 -15.37 -22.39
C VAL A 31 -17.77 -14.98 -23.78
N GLY A 32 -16.80 -15.70 -24.35
CA GLY A 32 -16.28 -15.41 -25.68
C GLY A 32 -15.24 -16.43 -26.14
N ALA A 33 -14.87 -16.34 -27.41
CA ALA A 33 -13.95 -17.28 -28.04
C ALA A 33 -12.51 -17.08 -27.52
N VAL A 34 -12.03 -18.01 -26.70
CA VAL A 34 -10.69 -18.01 -26.15
C VAL A 34 -9.68 -18.50 -27.17
N SER A 35 -8.65 -17.71 -27.44
CA SER A 35 -7.54 -18.04 -28.33
C SER A 35 -6.46 -18.88 -27.63
N SER A 36 -6.06 -18.47 -26.42
CA SER A 36 -5.07 -19.19 -25.63
C SER A 36 -5.15 -18.81 -24.15
N ILE A 37 -4.72 -19.74 -23.30
CA ILE A 37 -4.57 -19.52 -21.85
C ILE A 37 -3.20 -19.99 -21.42
N ARG A 38 -2.59 -19.25 -20.49
CA ARG A 38 -1.35 -19.62 -19.85
C ARG A 38 -1.39 -19.32 -18.37
N VAL A 39 -1.39 -20.34 -17.53
CA VAL A 39 -1.17 -20.21 -16.09
C VAL A 39 0.33 -20.02 -15.85
N CYS A 40 0.69 -18.95 -15.16
CA CYS A 40 2.08 -18.66 -14.82
C CYS A 40 2.53 -19.53 -13.65
N ARG A 41 3.67 -20.19 -13.81
CA ARG A 41 4.21 -21.14 -12.85
C ARG A 41 5.66 -20.80 -12.55
N ASP A 42 6.08 -21.07 -11.33
CA ASP A 42 7.49 -21.01 -10.94
C ASP A 42 8.32 -21.95 -11.81
N THR A 43 9.48 -21.48 -12.27
CA THR A 43 10.32 -22.22 -13.23
C THR A 43 10.94 -23.47 -12.64
N VAL A 44 11.22 -23.48 -11.34
CA VAL A 44 11.89 -24.58 -10.61
C VAL A 44 10.86 -25.53 -10.02
N THR A 45 9.93 -25.01 -9.21
CA THR A 45 8.96 -25.82 -8.46
C THR A 45 7.74 -26.20 -9.27
N ARG A 46 7.51 -25.55 -10.43
CA ARG A 46 6.32 -25.68 -11.29
C ARG A 46 5.00 -25.34 -10.60
N ARG A 47 5.04 -24.83 -9.38
CA ARG A 47 3.85 -24.36 -8.65
C ARG A 47 3.26 -23.12 -9.30
N SER A 48 1.93 -23.01 -9.29
CA SER A 48 1.23 -21.82 -9.78
C SER A 48 1.67 -20.59 -9.00
N LEU A 49 1.90 -19.48 -9.71
CA LEU A 49 2.17 -18.16 -9.14
C LEU A 49 0.86 -17.40 -8.80
N GLY A 50 -0.29 -18.05 -8.93
CA GLY A 50 -1.60 -17.49 -8.62
C GLY A 50 -2.14 -16.52 -9.67
N TYR A 51 -1.61 -16.56 -10.89
CA TYR A 51 -2.12 -15.75 -12.01
C TYR A 51 -1.95 -16.42 -13.36
N ALA A 52 -2.76 -15.97 -14.33
CA ALA A 52 -2.77 -16.45 -15.70
C ALA A 52 -2.96 -15.30 -16.69
N TYR A 53 -2.68 -15.57 -17.95
CA TYR A 53 -3.09 -14.74 -19.08
C TYR A 53 -4.11 -15.49 -19.91
N VAL A 54 -5.20 -14.80 -20.25
CA VAL A 54 -6.26 -15.29 -21.13
C VAL A 54 -6.32 -14.37 -22.34
N ASN A 55 -6.16 -14.95 -23.52
CA ASN A 55 -6.24 -14.23 -24.79
C ASN A 55 -7.50 -14.63 -25.53
N PHE A 56 -8.27 -13.65 -25.95
CA PHE A 56 -9.46 -13.84 -26.78
C PHE A 56 -9.15 -13.63 -28.26
N LEU A 57 -10.05 -14.07 -29.13
CA LEU A 57 -9.93 -13.81 -30.56
C LEU A 57 -10.26 -12.36 -30.94
N ASN A 58 -11.13 -11.72 -30.16
CA ASN A 58 -11.52 -10.33 -30.36
C ASN A 58 -11.57 -9.54 -29.04
N ALA A 59 -11.58 -8.20 -29.13
CA ALA A 59 -11.57 -7.34 -27.96
C ALA A 59 -12.91 -7.29 -27.22
N GLU A 60 -14.02 -7.41 -27.94
CA GLU A 60 -15.36 -7.38 -27.35
C GLU A 60 -15.59 -8.52 -26.38
N ASP A 61 -15.06 -9.72 -26.68
CA ASP A 61 -15.10 -10.86 -25.76
C ASP A 61 -14.23 -10.61 -24.52
N SER A 62 -13.08 -9.94 -24.68
CA SER A 62 -12.23 -9.55 -23.55
C SER A 62 -12.92 -8.53 -22.64
N GLU A 63 -13.60 -7.54 -23.22
CA GLU A 63 -14.36 -6.55 -22.46
C GLU A 63 -15.51 -7.20 -21.68
N ARG A 64 -16.27 -8.08 -22.33
CA ARG A 64 -17.33 -8.85 -21.66
C ARG A 64 -16.78 -9.69 -20.50
N ALA A 65 -15.65 -10.34 -20.70
CA ALA A 65 -15.01 -11.12 -19.65
C ALA A 65 -14.56 -10.24 -18.48
N LEU A 66 -14.02 -9.06 -18.76
CA LEU A 66 -13.64 -8.09 -17.73
C LEU A 66 -14.84 -7.62 -16.91
N GLU A 67 -15.98 -7.38 -17.56
CA GLU A 67 -17.19 -6.90 -16.89
C GLU A 67 -17.93 -8.00 -16.12
N GLN A 68 -18.06 -9.18 -16.71
CA GLN A 68 -18.93 -10.25 -16.19
C GLN A 68 -18.21 -11.21 -15.24
N LEU A 69 -16.92 -11.46 -15.44
CA LEU A 69 -16.17 -12.45 -14.67
C LEU A 69 -15.28 -11.85 -13.58
N ASN A 70 -15.03 -10.52 -13.60
CA ASN A 70 -14.18 -9.91 -12.60
C ASN A 70 -14.81 -10.04 -11.21
N TYR A 71 -14.00 -10.42 -10.23
CA TYR A 71 -14.40 -10.71 -8.85
C TYR A 71 -15.32 -11.92 -8.67
N THR A 72 -15.55 -12.72 -9.69
CA THR A 72 -16.27 -13.98 -9.53
C THR A 72 -15.39 -15.05 -8.88
N PRO A 73 -15.94 -15.93 -8.03
CA PRO A 73 -15.14 -16.95 -7.38
C PRO A 73 -14.74 -18.05 -8.38
N ILE A 74 -13.43 -18.27 -8.50
CA ILE A 74 -12.85 -19.41 -9.20
C ILE A 74 -12.26 -20.37 -8.16
N ARG A 75 -12.85 -21.55 -8.00
CA ARG A 75 -12.49 -22.50 -6.93
C ARG A 75 -12.57 -21.89 -5.52
N GLY A 76 -13.60 -21.04 -5.29
CA GLY A 76 -13.87 -20.44 -3.98
C GLY A 76 -13.13 -19.14 -3.70
N ARG A 77 -12.23 -18.71 -4.58
CA ARG A 77 -11.50 -17.44 -4.42
C ARG A 77 -11.87 -16.44 -5.50
N PRO A 78 -12.30 -15.21 -5.16
CA PRO A 78 -12.64 -14.18 -6.14
C PRO A 78 -11.42 -13.83 -7.00
N CYS A 79 -11.55 -13.99 -8.33
CA CYS A 79 -10.48 -13.63 -9.25
C CYS A 79 -10.42 -12.12 -9.45
N ARG A 80 -9.27 -11.63 -9.91
CA ARG A 80 -9.05 -10.25 -10.30
C ARG A 80 -8.63 -10.18 -11.75
N ILE A 81 -9.47 -9.57 -12.58
CA ILE A 81 -9.23 -9.45 -14.02
C ILE A 81 -8.89 -8.00 -14.36
N MET A 82 -7.91 -7.82 -15.22
CA MET A 82 -7.53 -6.52 -15.78
C MET A 82 -6.88 -6.70 -17.16
N TRP A 83 -6.79 -5.63 -17.93
CA TRP A 83 -6.04 -5.64 -19.19
C TRP A 83 -4.58 -6.01 -18.95
N SER A 84 -4.05 -6.90 -19.78
CA SER A 84 -2.63 -7.25 -19.74
C SER A 84 -1.80 -6.10 -20.28
N GLN A 85 -1.02 -5.47 -19.42
CA GLN A 85 -0.04 -4.44 -19.80
C GLN A 85 1.34 -5.09 -19.93
N ARG A 86 1.82 -5.19 -21.16
CA ARG A 86 3.15 -5.77 -21.46
C ARG A 86 4.29 -4.81 -21.13
N ASP A 87 4.05 -3.49 -21.19
CA ASP A 87 5.05 -2.47 -20.90
C ASP A 87 5.24 -2.26 -19.39
N PRO A 88 6.44 -2.57 -18.85
CA PRO A 88 6.76 -2.30 -17.46
C PRO A 88 6.76 -0.80 -17.10
N GLY A 89 7.02 0.09 -18.09
CA GLY A 89 7.01 1.53 -17.92
C GLY A 89 5.62 2.06 -17.61
N GLN A 90 4.63 1.65 -18.37
CA GLN A 90 3.23 2.04 -18.17
C GLN A 90 2.66 1.50 -16.85
N ARG A 91 3.08 0.30 -16.41
CA ARG A 91 2.71 -0.24 -15.10
C ARG A 91 3.28 0.56 -13.93
N ARG A 92 4.40 1.26 -14.14
CA ARG A 92 5.12 2.08 -13.15
C ARG A 92 4.77 3.57 -13.24
N ALA A 93 4.13 4.01 -14.32
CA ALA A 93 3.61 5.37 -14.41
C ALA A 93 2.55 5.54 -13.31
N GLY A 94 2.97 6.10 -12.18
CA GLY A 94 2.17 6.20 -10.95
C GLY A 94 1.02 7.22 -11.02
N GLN A 95 0.72 7.72 -12.21
CA GLN A 95 -0.42 8.61 -12.43
C GLN A 95 -1.72 7.80 -12.30
N GLY A 96 -2.66 8.31 -11.55
CA GLY A 96 -3.95 7.64 -11.34
C GLY A 96 -3.94 6.53 -10.28
N ASN A 97 -2.84 6.28 -9.59
CA ASN A 97 -2.74 5.22 -8.60
C ASN A 97 -2.88 5.78 -7.18
N ILE A 98 -3.91 5.33 -6.46
CA ILE A 98 -4.18 5.73 -5.08
C ILE A 98 -4.02 4.57 -4.11
N PHE A 99 -3.68 4.93 -2.88
CA PHE A 99 -3.53 4.04 -1.74
C PHE A 99 -4.60 4.38 -0.70
N ILE A 100 -5.28 3.37 -0.21
CA ILE A 100 -6.33 3.48 0.80
C ILE A 100 -5.90 2.67 2.02
N LYS A 101 -5.97 3.24 3.22
CA LYS A 101 -5.73 2.52 4.47
C LYS A 101 -6.87 2.71 5.45
N ASN A 102 -6.84 1.90 6.51
CA ASN A 102 -7.87 1.79 7.53
C ASN A 102 -9.21 1.30 6.96
N LEU A 103 -9.14 0.40 5.97
CA LEU A 103 -10.29 -0.31 5.44
C LEU A 103 -10.83 -1.29 6.49
N ASP A 104 -12.13 -1.43 6.53
CA ASP A 104 -12.76 -2.51 7.31
C ASP A 104 -12.46 -3.88 6.69
N GLU A 105 -12.38 -4.91 7.52
CA GLU A 105 -12.05 -6.27 7.07
C GLU A 105 -13.11 -6.88 6.14
N ALA A 106 -14.35 -6.42 6.24
CA ALA A 106 -15.45 -6.84 5.37
C ALA A 106 -15.38 -6.25 3.95
N ILE A 107 -14.53 -5.24 3.72
CA ILE A 107 -14.36 -4.64 2.39
C ILE A 107 -13.46 -5.53 1.55
N ASP A 108 -14.05 -6.20 0.57
CA ASP A 108 -13.36 -6.98 -0.44
C ASP A 108 -12.99 -6.16 -1.69
N ASN A 109 -12.37 -6.82 -2.68
CA ASN A 109 -11.99 -6.17 -3.94
C ASN A 109 -13.19 -5.59 -4.69
N LYS A 110 -14.35 -6.28 -4.65
CA LYS A 110 -15.55 -5.83 -5.34
C LYS A 110 -16.15 -4.61 -4.66
N ALA A 111 -16.31 -4.64 -3.35
CA ALA A 111 -16.83 -3.51 -2.58
C ALA A 111 -15.93 -2.27 -2.72
N LEU A 112 -14.60 -2.46 -2.70
CA LEU A 112 -13.65 -1.38 -2.95
C LEU A 112 -13.80 -0.82 -4.36
N HIS A 113 -13.90 -1.69 -5.39
CA HIS A 113 -14.12 -1.28 -6.77
C HIS A 113 -15.43 -0.47 -6.91
N ASP A 114 -16.54 -1.00 -6.42
CA ASP A 114 -17.86 -0.37 -6.55
C ASP A 114 -17.91 1.01 -5.88
N THR A 115 -17.25 1.15 -4.72
CA THR A 115 -17.13 2.43 -4.02
C THR A 115 -16.37 3.47 -4.83
N PHE A 116 -15.27 3.07 -5.45
CA PHE A 116 -14.36 4.00 -6.15
C PHE A 116 -14.68 4.17 -7.64
N ALA A 117 -15.51 3.31 -8.24
CA ALA A 117 -15.91 3.40 -9.66
C ALA A 117 -16.68 4.68 -9.99
N ALA A 118 -17.34 5.30 -9.00
CA ALA A 118 -18.07 6.56 -9.17
C ALA A 118 -17.18 7.75 -9.61
N PHE A 119 -15.87 7.69 -9.36
CA PHE A 119 -14.94 8.78 -9.69
C PHE A 119 -14.29 8.67 -11.06
N GLY A 120 -14.34 7.49 -11.68
CA GLY A 120 -13.81 7.26 -13.03
C GLY A 120 -13.49 5.80 -13.31
N LYS A 121 -13.00 5.55 -14.52
CA LYS A 121 -12.68 4.20 -14.97
C LYS A 121 -11.49 3.63 -14.22
N ILE A 122 -11.70 2.48 -13.58
CA ILE A 122 -10.69 1.75 -12.83
C ILE A 122 -10.00 0.73 -13.73
N LEU A 123 -8.67 0.80 -13.81
CA LEU A 123 -7.83 -0.16 -14.52
C LEU A 123 -7.51 -1.39 -13.66
N SER A 124 -7.33 -1.19 -12.37
CA SER A 124 -7.15 -2.29 -11.42
C SER A 124 -7.50 -1.86 -9.99
N CYS A 125 -7.98 -2.79 -9.21
CA CYS A 125 -8.32 -2.60 -7.80
C CYS A 125 -7.87 -3.83 -7.01
N LYS A 126 -7.31 -3.61 -5.83
CA LYS A 126 -6.87 -4.71 -4.96
C LYS A 126 -6.91 -4.30 -3.48
N VAL A 127 -7.57 -5.10 -2.67
CA VAL A 127 -7.40 -5.11 -1.21
C VAL A 127 -6.25 -6.05 -0.85
N ALA A 128 -5.30 -5.58 -0.06
CA ALA A 128 -4.21 -6.41 0.42
C ALA A 128 -4.73 -7.40 1.46
N SER A 129 -4.42 -8.67 1.26
CA SER A 129 -4.81 -9.76 2.14
C SER A 129 -3.67 -10.76 2.34
N ASN A 130 -3.74 -11.51 3.41
CA ASN A 130 -2.88 -12.66 3.71
C ASN A 130 -3.74 -13.89 4.06
N GLU A 131 -3.12 -14.92 4.60
CA GLU A 131 -3.81 -16.16 5.02
C GLU A 131 -4.84 -15.93 6.14
N HIS A 132 -4.74 -14.82 6.88
CA HIS A 132 -5.64 -14.45 7.98
C HIS A 132 -6.74 -13.47 7.54
N GLY A 133 -6.76 -13.03 6.29
CA GLY A 133 -7.77 -12.10 5.76
C GLY A 133 -7.21 -10.75 5.30
N SER A 134 -8.07 -9.72 5.35
CA SER A 134 -7.72 -8.37 4.92
C SER A 134 -6.66 -7.74 5.83
N LEU A 135 -5.69 -7.06 5.22
CA LEU A 135 -4.67 -6.26 5.93
C LEU A 135 -5.12 -4.81 6.21
N GLY A 136 -6.37 -4.48 5.91
CA GLY A 136 -6.95 -3.16 6.16
C GLY A 136 -6.44 -2.06 5.23
N TYR A 137 -5.86 -2.39 4.10
CA TYR A 137 -5.46 -1.41 3.09
C TYR A 137 -5.62 -1.95 1.67
N GLY A 138 -5.71 -1.04 0.70
CA GLY A 138 -5.90 -1.40 -0.70
C GLY A 138 -5.33 -0.36 -1.66
N PHE A 139 -5.43 -0.69 -2.94
CA PHE A 139 -4.96 0.15 -4.05
C PHE A 139 -6.04 0.23 -5.11
N VAL A 140 -6.23 1.40 -5.69
CA VAL A 140 -7.06 1.61 -6.87
C VAL A 140 -6.25 2.37 -7.90
N HIS A 141 -6.23 1.87 -9.12
CA HIS A 141 -5.54 2.49 -10.25
C HIS A 141 -6.57 2.94 -11.27
N TYR A 142 -6.71 4.24 -11.42
CA TYR A 142 -7.57 4.87 -12.42
C TYR A 142 -6.87 5.05 -13.74
N GLU A 143 -7.66 5.14 -14.82
CA GLU A 143 -7.18 5.47 -16.16
C GLU A 143 -6.66 6.90 -16.23
N SER A 144 -7.26 7.85 -15.48
CA SER A 144 -6.88 9.25 -15.43
C SER A 144 -6.43 9.71 -14.04
N ASN A 145 -5.53 10.70 -14.00
CA ASN A 145 -5.13 11.33 -12.76
C ASN A 145 -6.26 12.14 -12.12
N ASP A 146 -7.11 12.76 -12.92
CA ASP A 146 -8.24 13.58 -12.44
C ASP A 146 -9.23 12.73 -11.63
N ALA A 147 -9.47 11.48 -12.04
CA ALA A 147 -10.30 10.54 -11.29
C ALA A 147 -9.67 10.19 -9.93
N ALA A 148 -8.36 10.01 -9.90
CA ALA A 148 -7.62 9.75 -8.66
C ALA A 148 -7.70 10.95 -7.69
N GLU A 149 -7.49 12.15 -8.18
CA GLU A 149 -7.61 13.40 -7.39
C GLU A 149 -9.02 13.59 -6.85
N ALA A 150 -10.05 13.37 -7.68
CA ALA A 150 -11.44 13.44 -7.26
C ALA A 150 -11.73 12.42 -6.15
N ALA A 151 -11.27 11.18 -6.29
CA ALA A 151 -11.43 10.14 -5.28
C ALA A 151 -10.74 10.51 -3.96
N ILE A 152 -9.49 11.00 -4.01
CA ILE A 152 -8.76 11.47 -2.82
C ILE A 152 -9.54 12.59 -2.14
N LYS A 153 -9.95 13.62 -2.89
CA LYS A 153 -10.65 14.79 -2.34
C LYS A 153 -11.96 14.43 -1.66
N HIS A 154 -12.72 13.49 -2.23
CA HIS A 154 -14.06 13.17 -1.73
C HIS A 154 -14.07 12.07 -0.67
N VAL A 155 -13.17 11.09 -0.74
CA VAL A 155 -13.22 9.91 0.13
C VAL A 155 -12.24 9.98 1.30
N ASN A 156 -11.16 10.77 1.20
CA ASN A 156 -10.20 10.88 2.29
C ASN A 156 -10.85 11.43 3.57
N GLY A 157 -10.76 10.66 4.65
CA GLY A 157 -11.36 11.01 5.94
C GLY A 157 -12.84 10.69 6.09
N MET A 158 -13.49 10.09 5.06
CA MET A 158 -14.85 9.59 5.17
C MET A 158 -14.94 8.30 5.98
N LEU A 159 -16.14 7.99 6.45
CA LEU A 159 -16.45 6.71 7.10
C LEU A 159 -16.89 5.69 6.05
N LEU A 160 -16.17 4.57 5.96
CA LEU A 160 -16.57 3.37 5.23
C LEU A 160 -16.70 2.23 6.25
N ASN A 161 -17.91 1.67 6.41
CA ASN A 161 -18.21 0.68 7.44
C ASN A 161 -17.71 1.12 8.84
N ASP A 162 -18.10 2.33 9.27
CA ASP A 162 -17.75 2.94 10.56
C ASP A 162 -16.24 3.17 10.82
N LYS A 163 -15.39 2.91 9.84
CA LYS A 163 -13.95 3.22 9.90
C LYS A 163 -13.59 4.43 9.04
N LYS A 164 -12.92 5.39 9.65
CA LYS A 164 -12.43 6.58 8.95
C LYS A 164 -11.26 6.19 8.05
N VAL A 165 -11.48 6.19 6.73
CA VAL A 165 -10.45 5.79 5.76
C VAL A 165 -9.51 6.94 5.43
N TYR A 166 -8.26 6.60 5.17
CA TYR A 166 -7.28 7.50 4.58
C TYR A 166 -7.11 7.15 3.11
N VAL A 167 -7.19 8.15 2.23
CA VAL A 167 -6.97 8.01 0.79
C VAL A 167 -5.91 9.01 0.35
N GLY A 168 -4.92 8.55 -0.37
CA GLY A 168 -3.84 9.40 -0.89
C GLY A 168 -3.15 8.76 -2.10
N HIS A 169 -2.24 9.49 -2.73
CA HIS A 169 -1.45 8.95 -3.84
C HIS A 169 -0.59 7.77 -3.37
N HIS A 170 -0.48 6.78 -4.25
CA HIS A 170 0.44 5.67 -4.05
C HIS A 170 1.89 6.16 -4.16
N ILE A 171 2.65 5.98 -3.11
CA ILE A 171 4.10 6.23 -3.09
C ILE A 171 4.81 4.88 -3.15
N SER A 172 5.73 4.70 -4.10
CA SER A 172 6.47 3.46 -4.22
C SER A 172 7.28 3.15 -2.95
N LYS A 173 7.56 1.86 -2.69
CA LYS A 173 8.37 1.45 -1.53
C LYS A 173 9.74 2.15 -1.53
N LYS A 174 10.34 2.31 -2.71
CA LYS A 174 11.64 2.98 -2.89
C LYS A 174 11.55 4.46 -2.51
N ASP A 175 10.56 5.18 -3.03
CA ASP A 175 10.39 6.61 -2.76
C ASP A 175 10.01 6.87 -1.30
N ARG A 176 9.19 5.98 -0.72
CA ARG A 176 8.85 6.05 0.70
C ARG A 176 10.08 5.81 1.58
N GLN A 177 10.92 4.83 1.21
CA GLN A 177 12.17 4.56 1.93
C GLN A 177 13.12 5.74 1.83
N ALA A 178 13.28 6.32 0.63
CA ALA A 178 14.10 7.52 0.42
C ALA A 178 13.62 8.71 1.26
N LYS A 179 12.29 8.95 1.32
CA LYS A 179 11.72 10.00 2.19
C LYS A 179 11.96 9.74 3.67
N ILE A 180 11.90 8.48 4.11
CA ILE A 180 12.20 8.11 5.50
C ILE A 180 13.68 8.33 5.81
N GLU A 181 14.55 7.97 4.89
CA GLU A 181 15.99 8.18 5.03
C GLU A 181 16.34 9.67 5.03
N GLU A 182 15.73 10.47 4.15
CA GLU A 182 15.87 11.92 4.14
C GLU A 182 15.35 12.55 5.44
N ALA A 183 14.17 12.13 5.92
CA ALA A 183 13.63 12.59 7.20
C ALA A 183 14.51 12.17 8.39
N ARG A 184 15.14 10.98 8.32
CA ARG A 184 16.11 10.52 9.31
C ARG A 184 17.43 11.28 9.24
N ALA A 185 17.85 11.68 8.04
CA ALA A 185 19.06 12.49 7.86
C ALA A 185 18.90 13.93 8.42
N HIS A 186 17.67 14.38 8.62
CA HIS A 186 17.36 15.75 9.11
C HIS A 186 16.52 15.74 10.40
N TYR A 187 16.62 14.67 11.22
CA TYR A 187 15.89 14.63 12.49
C TYR A 187 16.41 15.71 13.45
N THR A 188 15.49 16.34 14.15
CA THR A 188 15.77 17.27 15.26
C THR A 188 15.29 16.72 16.59
N ASN A 189 14.42 15.70 16.55
CA ASN A 189 13.83 15.08 17.73
C ASN A 189 14.62 13.82 18.12
N VAL A 190 15.11 13.81 19.35
CA VAL A 190 15.87 12.71 19.95
C VAL A 190 14.99 11.98 20.94
N TYR A 191 14.88 10.67 20.79
CA TYR A 191 14.24 9.78 21.74
C TYR A 191 15.27 9.21 22.70
N VAL A 192 15.03 9.37 23.99
CA VAL A 192 15.90 8.90 25.07
C VAL A 192 15.18 7.84 25.86
N LYS A 193 15.76 6.66 26.00
CA LYS A 193 15.22 5.53 26.75
C LYS A 193 16.14 5.16 27.91
N ASN A 194 15.65 4.31 28.81
CA ASN A 194 16.37 3.84 29.99
C ASN A 194 16.81 4.99 30.92
N LEU A 195 15.96 6.01 31.05
CA LEU A 195 16.16 7.08 32.03
C LEU A 195 15.89 6.55 33.44
N ASP A 196 16.74 6.92 34.38
CA ASP A 196 16.47 6.65 35.79
C ASP A 196 15.18 7.40 36.20
N PRO A 197 14.25 6.74 36.92
CA PRO A 197 13.03 7.37 37.38
C PRO A 197 13.23 8.59 38.28
N ALA A 198 14.42 8.73 38.88
CA ALA A 198 14.77 9.86 39.73
C ALA A 198 15.19 11.12 38.97
N VAL A 199 15.47 11.01 37.65
CA VAL A 199 15.84 12.15 36.80
C VAL A 199 14.71 13.14 36.68
N THR A 200 14.97 14.37 37.07
CA THR A 200 14.02 15.48 36.98
C THR A 200 14.03 16.09 35.58
N GLN A 201 12.93 16.79 35.24
CA GLN A 201 12.81 17.51 33.97
C GLN A 201 13.97 18.53 33.77
N GLU A 202 14.37 19.23 34.83
CA GLU A 202 15.45 20.22 34.78
C GLU A 202 16.83 19.59 34.52
N GLU A 203 17.11 18.46 35.15
CA GLU A 203 18.34 17.71 34.93
C GLU A 203 18.40 17.14 33.51
N PHE A 204 17.28 16.66 33.02
CA PHE A 204 17.12 16.16 31.67
C PHE A 204 17.38 17.25 30.63
N GLU A 205 16.82 18.44 30.79
CA GLU A 205 17.06 19.59 29.89
C GLU A 205 18.52 20.04 29.91
N LYS A 206 19.09 20.20 31.09
CA LYS A 206 20.51 20.60 31.25
C LYS A 206 21.49 19.65 30.59
N LEU A 207 21.20 18.36 30.61
CA LEU A 207 22.03 17.34 29.94
C LEU A 207 22.18 17.62 28.45
N PHE A 208 21.08 18.05 27.83
CA PHE A 208 21.00 18.25 26.37
C PHE A 208 21.31 19.69 25.95
N GLU A 209 21.20 20.70 26.82
CA GLU A 209 21.48 22.12 26.51
C GLU A 209 22.90 22.33 25.97
N LYS A 210 23.88 21.54 26.42
CA LYS A 210 25.27 21.63 25.98
C LYS A 210 25.49 21.29 24.49
N TYR A 211 24.51 20.60 23.85
CA TYR A 211 24.59 20.21 22.45
C TYR A 211 23.94 21.22 21.52
N GLY A 212 23.08 22.10 22.02
CA GLY A 212 22.46 23.14 21.24
C GLY A 212 21.14 23.65 21.81
N LYS A 213 20.48 24.47 21.01
CA LYS A 213 19.22 25.09 21.40
C LYS A 213 18.08 24.07 21.40
N ILE A 214 17.54 23.82 22.59
CA ILE A 214 16.35 22.96 22.77
C ILE A 214 15.08 23.78 22.44
N THR A 215 14.22 23.25 21.61
CA THR A 215 12.89 23.80 21.30
C THR A 215 11.80 23.22 22.19
N SER A 216 11.96 21.95 22.58
CA SER A 216 11.12 21.29 23.58
C SER A 216 11.82 20.08 24.15
N ALA A 217 11.60 19.80 25.43
CA ALA A 217 12.05 18.58 26.09
C ALA A 217 10.95 18.10 27.04
N ALA A 218 10.74 16.79 27.10
CA ALA A 218 9.77 16.20 27.99
C ALA A 218 10.14 14.78 28.39
N ILE A 219 10.06 14.48 29.69
CA ILE A 219 10.08 13.12 30.22
C ILE A 219 8.66 12.59 30.20
N ALA A 220 8.47 11.39 29.66
CA ALA A 220 7.14 10.75 29.67
C ALA A 220 6.80 10.31 31.09
N THR A 221 5.62 10.72 31.56
CA THR A 221 5.06 10.35 32.87
C THR A 221 3.78 9.54 32.72
N ASP A 222 3.45 8.76 33.73
CA ASP A 222 2.15 8.09 33.85
C ASP A 222 1.08 9.03 34.44
N GLN A 223 -0.12 8.49 34.69
CA GLN A 223 -1.25 9.24 35.26
C GLN A 223 -0.99 9.71 36.70
N GLU A 224 -0.03 9.12 37.39
CA GLU A 224 0.36 9.47 38.74
C GLU A 224 1.56 10.44 38.77
N GLY A 225 2.06 10.86 37.58
CA GLY A 225 3.20 11.78 37.46
C GLY A 225 4.60 11.10 37.59
N LYS A 226 4.63 9.77 37.65
CA LYS A 226 5.87 9.00 37.74
C LYS A 226 6.52 8.82 36.36
N SER A 227 7.85 8.97 36.30
CA SER A 227 8.61 8.76 35.06
C SER A 227 8.42 7.34 34.50
N ARG A 228 8.19 7.24 33.20
CA ARG A 228 8.10 5.99 32.45
C ARG A 228 9.47 5.51 31.96
N GLY A 229 10.56 6.17 32.34
CA GLY A 229 11.92 5.82 31.98
C GLY A 229 12.31 6.18 30.54
N PHE A 230 11.59 7.11 29.91
CA PHE A 230 11.94 7.63 28.59
C PHE A 230 11.50 9.09 28.42
N GLY A 231 12.13 9.79 27.48
CA GLY A 231 11.82 11.17 27.17
C GLY A 231 12.13 11.55 25.72
N PHE A 232 11.79 12.75 25.37
CA PHE A 232 12.02 13.34 24.05
C PHE A 232 12.69 14.70 24.21
N VAL A 233 13.68 14.99 23.37
CA VAL A 233 14.33 16.30 23.26
C VAL A 233 14.30 16.72 21.81
N ASN A 234 13.76 17.90 21.51
CA ASN A 234 13.73 18.45 20.17
C ASN A 234 14.68 19.65 20.09
N PHE A 235 15.63 19.59 19.19
CA PHE A 235 16.60 20.65 18.92
C PHE A 235 16.11 21.58 17.81
N SER A 236 16.73 22.76 17.71
CA SER A 236 16.45 23.69 16.61
C SER A 236 17.05 23.21 15.29
N GLU A 237 18.14 22.44 15.33
CA GLU A 237 18.88 21.98 14.16
C GLU A 237 19.29 20.51 14.27
N HIS A 238 19.37 19.86 13.10
CA HIS A 238 19.75 18.44 12.99
C HIS A 238 21.15 18.15 13.55
N GLU A 239 22.13 19.01 13.29
CA GLU A 239 23.52 18.82 13.75
C GLU A 239 23.62 18.73 15.27
N GLN A 240 22.78 19.48 15.98
CA GLN A 240 22.73 19.46 17.45
C GLN A 240 22.15 18.14 17.95
N ALA A 241 21.07 17.66 17.32
CA ALA A 241 20.48 16.38 17.63
C ALA A 241 21.42 15.20 17.33
N ALA A 242 22.12 15.24 16.19
CA ALA A 242 23.07 14.22 15.79
C ALA A 242 24.24 14.12 16.78
N LYS A 243 24.79 15.25 17.20
CA LYS A 243 25.87 15.34 18.22
C LYS A 243 25.42 14.78 19.56
N ALA A 244 24.21 15.11 19.99
CA ALA A 244 23.66 14.59 21.24
C ALA A 244 23.50 13.06 21.19
N VAL A 245 23.04 12.51 20.06
CA VAL A 245 22.92 11.06 19.88
C VAL A 245 24.29 10.39 19.87
N GLU A 246 25.27 10.94 19.14
CA GLU A 246 26.59 10.36 19.02
C GLU A 246 27.33 10.30 20.38
N GLU A 247 27.22 11.35 21.21
CA GLU A 247 27.92 11.43 22.46
C GLU A 247 27.19 10.79 23.65
N LEU A 248 25.84 10.74 23.62
CA LEU A 248 25.05 10.21 24.74
C LEU A 248 24.55 8.80 24.55
N ASN A 249 24.59 8.26 23.31
CA ASN A 249 24.15 6.90 23.11
C ASN A 249 25.01 5.91 23.89
N ASP A 250 24.37 5.01 24.62
CA ASP A 250 25.01 4.02 25.49
C ASP A 250 25.85 4.60 26.66
N THR A 251 25.62 5.87 27.05
CA THR A 251 26.20 6.44 28.26
C THR A 251 25.29 6.24 29.47
N GLU A 252 25.85 5.98 30.63
CA GLU A 252 25.12 5.96 31.89
C GLU A 252 24.90 7.40 32.38
N PHE A 253 23.65 7.73 32.67
CA PHE A 253 23.23 9.00 33.23
C PHE A 253 22.66 8.75 34.62
N HIS A 254 23.37 9.21 35.63
CA HIS A 254 22.97 9.16 37.04
C HIS A 254 22.40 10.49 37.49
#